data_4f9d771a9cc3f8524d42b1202dcbd403
#
_entry.id   4f9d771a9cc3f8524d42b1202dcbd403
#
_cell.length_a   1.000
_cell.length_b   1.000
_cell.length_c   1.000
_cell.angle_alpha   90.00
_cell.angle_beta   90.00
_cell.angle_gamma   90.00
#
_symmetry.space_group_name_H-M   'P 1'
#
loop_
_entity.id
_entity.type
_entity.pdbx_description
1 polymer ?
#
loop_
_entity_poly.entity_id
_entity_poly.type
_entity_poly.pdbx_seq_one_letter_code
_entity_poly.pdbx_strand_id
1 'polypeptide(L)'
;PAPAPSQPGADRSARRARLAGLIGVGATAVAAVLHLAALVTRGLAADRMPWGNMYEFVLTVTFIGVAAWLVVLWKRPSLRKLGLFLTLVMVLLVATAELVLYVPIVPLVPALNSYWFVIHVSTIVFASGIFLLGAVPAVGFLMRNGYENGKRSFPYTLAKRLPAAAGLERLTFTLHAFAFPIFTFAVIAGAIWAEAAWGRPWGWDPKETWAFISWVVYAGYLHARATPSVKRNVATWLAVLGFLTMLMNLFGVNIFFTGLHSYGGLD
;
A
#
# COMPACT_ATOMS: atom_id res chain seq x y z
N PRO A 1 30.11 -0.85 38.50
CA PRO A 1 29.68 -2.22 38.39
C PRO A 1 29.85 -2.66 36.95
N ALA A 2 30.68 -3.75 36.74
CA ALA A 2 30.89 -4.35 35.44
C ALA A 2 29.55 -4.98 34.94
N PRO A 3 29.24 -4.91 33.62
CA PRO A 3 28.05 -5.56 33.09
C PRO A 3 28.13 -7.07 33.32
N ALA A 4 27.04 -7.67 33.77
CA ALA A 4 26.95 -9.11 33.99
C ALA A 4 27.26 -9.88 32.69
N PRO A 5 28.00 -11.02 32.76
CA PRO A 5 28.35 -11.78 31.59
C PRO A 5 27.09 -12.29 30.87
N SER A 6 27.02 -12.06 29.57
CA SER A 6 25.89 -12.52 28.72
C SER A 6 25.85 -14.05 28.70
N GLN A 7 24.68 -14.65 28.90
CA GLN A 7 24.50 -16.11 28.84
C GLN A 7 24.73 -16.63 27.41
N PRO A 8 25.55 -17.66 27.17
CA PRO A 8 25.90 -18.17 25.83
C PRO A 8 24.70 -18.58 24.95
N GLY A 9 23.58 -18.93 25.58
CA GLY A 9 22.32 -19.28 24.89
C GLY A 9 21.57 -18.05 24.33
N ALA A 10 21.61 -16.92 25.03
CA ALA A 10 20.98 -15.67 24.60
C ALA A 10 21.68 -15.10 23.36
N ASP A 11 23.00 -15.15 23.30
CA ASP A 11 23.79 -14.67 22.16
C ASP A 11 23.55 -15.50 20.89
N ARG A 12 23.44 -16.82 21.02
CA ARG A 12 23.09 -17.70 19.88
C ARG A 12 21.68 -17.42 19.34
N SER A 13 20.72 -17.22 20.21
CA SER A 13 19.34 -16.87 19.82
C SER A 13 19.26 -15.52 19.10
N ALA A 14 19.93 -14.49 19.64
CA ALA A 14 20.00 -13.18 19.03
C ALA A 14 20.68 -13.21 17.64
N ARG A 15 21.78 -13.96 17.49
CA ARG A 15 22.48 -14.16 16.21
C ARG A 15 21.59 -14.86 15.18
N ARG A 16 20.86 -15.91 15.57
CA ARG A 16 19.91 -16.62 14.69
C ARG A 16 18.78 -15.69 14.22
N ALA A 17 18.20 -14.92 15.14
CA ALA A 17 17.16 -13.95 14.81
C ALA A 17 17.64 -12.85 13.84
N ARG A 18 18.88 -12.36 14.05
CA ARG A 18 19.50 -11.38 13.14
C ARG A 18 19.73 -11.98 11.74
N LEU A 19 20.27 -13.21 11.67
CA LEU A 19 20.52 -13.89 10.41
C LEU A 19 19.20 -14.15 9.65
N ALA A 20 18.19 -14.69 10.32
CA ALA A 20 16.87 -14.91 9.73
C ALA A 20 16.26 -13.59 9.19
N GLY A 21 16.41 -12.48 9.91
CA GLY A 21 15.96 -11.17 9.44
C GLY A 21 16.74 -10.68 8.22
N LEU A 22 18.04 -10.94 8.10
CA LEU A 22 18.84 -10.61 6.92
C LEU A 22 18.46 -11.46 5.71
N ILE A 23 18.27 -12.77 5.92
CA ILE A 23 17.79 -13.68 4.87
C ILE A 23 16.42 -13.23 4.36
N GLY A 24 15.49 -12.88 5.26
CA GLY A 24 14.16 -12.36 4.88
C GLY A 24 14.24 -11.08 4.04
N VAL A 25 15.11 -10.13 4.39
CA VAL A 25 15.33 -8.92 3.59
C VAL A 25 15.92 -9.26 2.22
N GLY A 26 16.93 -10.14 2.17
CA GLY A 26 17.53 -10.61 0.93
C GLY A 26 16.50 -11.29 0.00
N ALA A 27 15.69 -12.19 0.55
CA ALA A 27 14.62 -12.86 -0.18
C ALA A 27 13.59 -11.86 -0.72
N THR A 28 13.21 -10.85 0.10
CA THR A 28 12.31 -9.76 -0.35
C THR A 28 12.92 -8.94 -1.48
N ALA A 29 14.22 -8.65 -1.44
CA ALA A 29 14.91 -7.93 -2.51
C ALA A 29 14.95 -8.75 -3.81
N VAL A 30 15.25 -10.05 -3.74
CA VAL A 30 15.20 -10.95 -4.90
C VAL A 30 13.77 -11.02 -5.46
N ALA A 31 12.76 -11.18 -4.62
CA ALA A 31 11.36 -11.19 -5.04
C ALA A 31 10.97 -9.87 -5.72
N ALA A 32 11.44 -8.72 -5.22
CA ALA A 32 11.20 -7.41 -5.84
C ALA A 32 11.82 -7.31 -7.25
N VAL A 33 13.03 -7.85 -7.44
CA VAL A 33 13.68 -7.89 -8.76
C VAL A 33 12.89 -8.77 -9.74
N LEU A 34 12.47 -9.96 -9.31
CA LEU A 34 11.65 -10.85 -10.15
C LEU A 34 10.29 -10.24 -10.45
N HIS A 35 9.67 -9.57 -9.49
CA HIS A 35 8.40 -8.86 -9.69
C HIS A 35 8.55 -7.70 -10.69
N LEU A 36 9.63 -6.92 -10.60
CA LEU A 36 9.94 -5.90 -11.60
C LEU A 36 10.15 -6.51 -12.99
N ALA A 37 10.90 -7.61 -13.08
CA ALA A 37 11.10 -8.30 -14.34
C ALA A 37 9.77 -8.75 -14.95
N ALA A 38 8.83 -9.30 -14.16
CA ALA A 38 7.50 -9.68 -14.60
C ALA A 38 6.70 -8.47 -15.14
N LEU A 39 6.73 -7.33 -14.45
CA LEU A 39 6.08 -6.10 -14.90
C LEU A 39 6.70 -5.57 -16.21
N VAL A 40 8.02 -5.56 -16.31
CA VAL A 40 8.74 -5.09 -17.50
C VAL A 40 8.45 -6.00 -18.69
N THR A 41 8.55 -7.32 -18.54
CA THR A 41 8.28 -8.26 -19.63
C THR A 41 6.84 -8.19 -20.10
N ARG A 42 5.88 -8.00 -19.17
CA ARG A 42 4.48 -7.79 -19.52
C ARG A 42 4.26 -6.48 -20.27
N GLY A 43 4.89 -5.40 -19.83
CA GLY A 43 4.83 -4.10 -20.51
C GLY A 43 5.41 -4.18 -21.93
N LEU A 44 6.57 -4.81 -22.09
CA LEU A 44 7.20 -5.03 -23.41
C LEU A 44 6.32 -5.90 -24.32
N ALA A 45 5.74 -6.98 -23.79
CA ALA A 45 4.86 -7.86 -24.57
C ALA A 45 3.54 -7.17 -24.96
N ALA A 46 3.08 -6.20 -24.18
CA ALA A 46 1.86 -5.42 -24.44
C ALA A 46 2.11 -4.15 -25.27
N ASP A 47 3.37 -3.80 -25.53
CA ASP A 47 3.81 -2.52 -26.13
C ASP A 47 3.18 -1.30 -25.44
N ARG A 48 3.04 -1.39 -24.11
CA ARG A 48 2.47 -0.32 -23.26
C ARG A 48 2.86 -0.51 -21.80
N MET A 49 2.60 0.51 -20.99
CA MET A 49 2.78 0.42 -19.54
C MET A 49 1.84 -0.64 -18.92
N PRO A 50 2.31 -1.44 -17.91
CA PRO A 50 1.58 -2.58 -17.36
C PRO A 50 0.60 -2.13 -16.26
N TRP A 51 -0.44 -1.37 -16.60
CA TRP A 51 -1.54 -0.95 -15.72
C TRP A 51 -2.87 -0.73 -16.46
N GLY A 52 -3.06 -1.41 -17.60
CA GLY A 52 -4.27 -1.29 -18.41
C GLY A 52 -5.48 -2.07 -17.88
N ASN A 53 -5.33 -2.87 -16.81
CA ASN A 53 -6.38 -3.66 -16.18
C ASN A 53 -6.10 -3.85 -14.68
N MET A 54 -7.05 -4.46 -13.95
CA MET A 54 -6.93 -4.67 -12.50
C MET A 54 -5.75 -5.57 -12.12
N TYR A 55 -5.49 -6.62 -12.88
CA TYR A 55 -4.35 -7.51 -12.66
C TYR A 55 -3.03 -6.73 -12.64
N GLU A 56 -2.78 -5.98 -13.72
CA GLU A 56 -1.58 -5.16 -13.86
C GLU A 56 -1.49 -4.07 -12.80
N PHE A 57 -2.63 -3.46 -12.46
CA PHE A 57 -2.70 -2.43 -11.43
C PHE A 57 -2.29 -2.98 -10.06
N VAL A 58 -2.85 -4.12 -9.64
CA VAL A 58 -2.53 -4.76 -8.35
C VAL A 58 -1.06 -5.17 -8.29
N LEU A 59 -0.52 -5.76 -9.37
CA LEU A 59 0.90 -6.09 -9.45
C LEU A 59 1.77 -4.83 -9.29
N THR A 60 1.46 -3.74 -9.98
CA THR A 60 2.27 -2.53 -9.90
C THR A 60 2.19 -1.86 -8.52
N VAL A 61 1.00 -1.80 -7.92
CA VAL A 61 0.80 -1.29 -6.55
C VAL A 61 1.61 -2.09 -5.53
N THR A 62 1.57 -3.42 -5.63
CA THR A 62 2.31 -4.29 -4.71
C THR A 62 3.82 -4.17 -4.91
N PHE A 63 4.30 -4.07 -6.16
CA PHE A 63 5.71 -3.80 -6.44
C PHE A 63 6.18 -2.49 -5.79
N ILE A 64 5.44 -1.39 -5.96
CA ILE A 64 5.77 -0.09 -5.36
C ILE A 64 5.79 -0.18 -3.84
N GLY A 65 4.81 -0.87 -3.23
CA GLY A 65 4.78 -1.10 -1.79
C GLY A 65 6.01 -1.86 -1.28
N VAL A 66 6.44 -2.92 -1.99
CA VAL A 66 7.66 -3.68 -1.63
C VAL A 66 8.92 -2.85 -1.84
N ALA A 67 9.04 -2.13 -2.95
CA ALA A 67 10.19 -1.27 -3.22
C ALA A 67 10.33 -0.16 -2.16
N ALA A 68 9.23 0.52 -1.83
CA ALA A 68 9.21 1.51 -0.76
C ALA A 68 9.55 0.90 0.60
N TRP A 69 9.11 -0.33 0.89
CA TRP A 69 9.48 -1.05 2.09
C TRP A 69 10.99 -1.32 2.17
N LEU A 70 11.63 -1.72 1.09
CA LEU A 70 13.09 -1.91 1.06
C LEU A 70 13.82 -0.59 1.33
N VAL A 71 13.33 0.54 0.82
CA VAL A 71 13.84 1.88 1.14
C VAL A 71 13.66 2.21 2.63
N VAL A 72 12.51 1.89 3.22
CA VAL A 72 12.26 2.06 4.66
C VAL A 72 13.24 1.23 5.48
N LEU A 73 13.47 -0.04 5.11
CA LEU A 73 14.42 -0.92 5.80
C LEU A 73 15.86 -0.46 5.70
N TRP A 74 16.26 0.08 4.55
CA TRP A 74 17.58 0.69 4.37
C TRP A 74 17.80 1.84 5.35
N LYS A 75 16.80 2.72 5.50
CA LYS A 75 16.87 3.87 6.42
C LYS A 75 16.63 3.49 7.88
N ARG A 76 15.83 2.47 8.15
CA ARG A 76 15.37 2.08 9.49
C ARG A 76 15.38 0.57 9.70
N PRO A 77 16.57 -0.07 9.83
CA PRO A 77 16.69 -1.53 9.98
C PRO A 77 15.97 -2.12 11.21
N SER A 78 15.69 -1.29 12.23
CA SER A 78 14.95 -1.68 13.44
C SER A 78 13.51 -2.11 13.18
N LEU A 79 12.95 -1.71 12.02
CA LEU A 79 11.58 -2.04 11.64
C LEU A 79 11.44 -3.43 10.99
N ARG A 80 12.51 -4.22 10.82
CA ARG A 80 12.48 -5.54 10.16
C ARG A 80 11.38 -6.47 10.67
N LYS A 81 11.04 -6.38 11.96
CA LYS A 81 9.96 -7.20 12.56
C LYS A 81 8.60 -6.95 11.93
N LEU A 82 8.37 -5.77 11.35
CA LEU A 82 7.15 -5.44 10.61
C LEU A 82 7.09 -6.16 9.26
N GLY A 83 8.23 -6.57 8.72
CA GLY A 83 8.34 -7.21 7.41
C GLY A 83 7.46 -8.45 7.25
N LEU A 84 7.32 -9.26 8.32
CA LEU A 84 6.46 -10.45 8.28
C LEU A 84 5.00 -10.10 7.93
N PHE A 85 4.45 -9.07 8.54
CA PHE A 85 3.06 -8.64 8.31
C PHE A 85 2.91 -7.99 6.95
N LEU A 86 3.89 -7.20 6.55
CA LEU A 86 3.89 -6.53 5.26
C LEU A 86 4.02 -7.54 4.11
N THR A 87 5.00 -8.43 4.16
CA THR A 87 5.19 -9.44 3.10
C THR A 87 4.00 -10.38 3.00
N LEU A 88 3.33 -10.70 4.12
CA LEU A 88 2.10 -11.49 4.08
C LEU A 88 1.00 -10.77 3.26
N VAL A 89 0.78 -9.49 3.51
CA VAL A 89 -0.22 -8.69 2.75
C VAL A 89 0.14 -8.65 1.27
N MET A 90 1.43 -8.41 0.94
CA MET A 90 1.89 -8.35 -0.45
C MET A 90 1.74 -9.70 -1.16
N VAL A 91 2.09 -10.81 -0.50
CA VAL A 91 1.93 -12.16 -1.07
C VAL A 91 0.44 -12.47 -1.31
N LEU A 92 -0.45 -12.12 -0.38
CA LEU A 92 -1.89 -12.31 -0.57
C LEU A 92 -2.43 -11.50 -1.74
N LEU A 93 -1.99 -10.25 -1.92
CA LEU A 93 -2.40 -9.43 -3.06
C LEU A 93 -1.87 -9.96 -4.39
N VAL A 94 -0.60 -10.37 -4.45
CA VAL A 94 -0.02 -11.00 -5.66
C VAL A 94 -0.73 -12.32 -5.97
N ALA A 95 -1.00 -13.15 -4.96
CA ALA A 95 -1.76 -14.39 -5.16
C ALA A 95 -3.19 -14.11 -5.66
N THR A 96 -3.86 -13.08 -5.13
CA THR A 96 -5.18 -12.65 -5.63
C THR A 96 -5.08 -12.19 -7.09
N ALA A 97 -4.04 -11.42 -7.43
CA ALA A 97 -3.81 -10.99 -8.80
C ALA A 97 -3.68 -12.19 -9.75
N GLU A 98 -2.81 -13.16 -9.41
CA GLU A 98 -2.54 -14.31 -10.26
C GLU A 98 -3.71 -15.32 -10.36
N LEU A 99 -4.40 -15.57 -9.24
CA LEU A 99 -5.42 -16.60 -9.17
C LEU A 99 -6.83 -16.13 -9.53
N VAL A 100 -7.10 -14.83 -9.39
CA VAL A 100 -8.46 -14.27 -9.52
C VAL A 100 -8.55 -13.20 -10.60
N LEU A 101 -7.51 -12.36 -10.76
CA LEU A 101 -7.58 -11.19 -11.63
C LEU A 101 -6.79 -11.35 -12.93
N TYR A 102 -6.13 -12.51 -13.15
CA TYR A 102 -5.32 -12.71 -14.34
C TYR A 102 -6.14 -12.57 -15.62
N VAL A 103 -5.67 -11.72 -16.51
CA VAL A 103 -6.20 -11.57 -17.87
C VAL A 103 -5.06 -11.60 -18.90
N PRO A 104 -5.29 -12.17 -20.09
CA PRO A 104 -4.33 -12.12 -21.20
C PRO A 104 -4.01 -10.66 -21.58
N ILE A 105 -2.92 -10.48 -22.31
CA ILE A 105 -2.60 -9.17 -22.88
C ILE A 105 -3.59 -8.87 -24.01
N VAL A 106 -4.28 -7.75 -23.85
CA VAL A 106 -5.21 -7.22 -24.86
C VAL A 106 -4.86 -5.77 -25.17
N PRO A 107 -5.18 -5.27 -26.39
CA PRO A 107 -5.04 -3.86 -26.73
C PRO A 107 -5.84 -2.96 -25.77
N LEU A 108 -5.36 -1.74 -25.56
CA LEU A 108 -6.11 -0.74 -24.79
C LEU A 108 -7.34 -0.28 -25.58
N VAL A 109 -8.43 -0.05 -24.87
CA VAL A 109 -9.58 0.65 -25.44
C VAL A 109 -9.21 2.09 -25.80
N PRO A 110 -9.82 2.72 -26.82
CA PRO A 110 -9.43 4.05 -27.29
C PRO A 110 -9.38 5.13 -26.21
N ALA A 111 -10.29 5.10 -25.23
CA ALA A 111 -10.33 6.04 -24.10
C ALA A 111 -9.04 6.02 -23.25
N LEU A 112 -8.32 4.89 -23.18
CA LEU A 112 -7.06 4.73 -22.45
C LEU A 112 -5.84 5.13 -23.28
N ASN A 113 -5.97 5.39 -24.58
CA ASN A 113 -4.87 5.78 -25.46
C ASN A 113 -4.59 7.29 -25.39
N SER A 114 -4.12 7.75 -24.23
CA SER A 114 -3.83 9.15 -23.94
C SER A 114 -2.61 9.25 -23.02
N TYR A 115 -1.74 10.25 -23.27
CA TYR A 115 -0.62 10.51 -22.35
C TYR A 115 -1.10 10.96 -20.96
N TRP A 116 -2.26 11.60 -20.86
CA TRP A 116 -2.88 11.93 -19.56
C TRP A 116 -3.29 10.70 -18.77
N PHE A 117 -3.73 9.63 -19.46
CA PHE A 117 -3.94 8.33 -18.82
C PHE A 117 -2.64 7.80 -18.19
N VAL A 118 -1.53 7.86 -18.92
CA VAL A 118 -0.22 7.41 -18.40
C VAL A 118 0.18 8.21 -17.16
N ILE A 119 0.05 9.54 -17.17
CA ILE A 119 0.36 10.40 -16.03
C ILE A 119 -0.54 10.07 -14.84
N HIS A 120 -1.86 10.03 -15.07
CA HIS A 120 -2.84 9.73 -14.03
C HIS A 120 -2.57 8.36 -13.38
N VAL A 121 -2.50 7.30 -14.18
CA VAL A 121 -2.38 5.96 -13.64
C VAL A 121 -1.02 5.72 -13.00
N SER A 122 0.08 6.25 -13.55
CA SER A 122 1.40 6.17 -12.91
C SER A 122 1.38 6.77 -11.51
N THR A 123 0.79 7.96 -11.38
CA THR A 123 0.77 8.67 -10.09
C THR A 123 -0.20 8.04 -9.10
N ILE A 124 -1.38 7.57 -9.55
CA ILE A 124 -2.35 6.90 -8.67
C ILE A 124 -1.81 5.55 -8.17
N VAL A 125 -1.18 4.75 -9.04
CA VAL A 125 -0.54 3.48 -8.67
C VAL A 125 0.58 3.71 -7.66
N PHE A 126 1.42 4.73 -7.89
CA PHE A 126 2.52 5.07 -6.98
C PHE A 126 1.98 5.48 -5.60
N ALA A 127 1.01 6.40 -5.54
CA ALA A 127 0.40 6.82 -4.29
C ALA A 127 -0.28 5.64 -3.57
N SER A 128 -1.00 4.79 -4.31
CA SER A 128 -1.68 3.60 -3.78
C SER A 128 -0.70 2.60 -3.15
N GLY A 129 0.46 2.37 -3.77
CA GLY A 129 1.51 1.50 -3.21
C GLY A 129 2.09 2.04 -1.91
N ILE A 130 2.26 3.35 -1.79
CA ILE A 130 2.72 3.99 -0.54
C ILE A 130 1.62 3.95 0.53
N PHE A 131 0.34 4.18 0.19
CA PHE A 131 -0.77 4.03 1.13
C PHE A 131 -0.93 2.59 1.60
N LEU A 132 -0.79 1.59 0.71
CA LEU A 132 -0.77 0.17 1.06
C LEU A 132 0.35 -0.12 2.07
N LEU A 133 1.56 0.37 1.81
CA LEU A 133 2.66 0.26 2.76
C LEU A 133 2.32 0.96 4.10
N GLY A 134 1.66 2.11 4.07
CA GLY A 134 1.27 2.90 5.26
C GLY A 134 0.17 2.26 6.10
N ALA A 135 -0.72 1.47 5.48
CA ALA A 135 -1.81 0.79 6.18
C ALA A 135 -1.30 -0.29 7.15
N VAL A 136 -0.22 -0.99 6.79
CA VAL A 136 0.35 -2.05 7.64
C VAL A 136 0.84 -1.52 8.99
N PRO A 137 1.69 -0.49 9.08
CA PRO A 137 2.07 0.10 10.36
C PRO A 137 0.90 0.80 11.06
N ALA A 138 -0.13 1.29 10.36
CA ALA A 138 -1.33 1.85 10.97
C ALA A 138 -2.07 0.79 11.81
N VAL A 139 -2.37 -0.36 11.21
CA VAL A 139 -2.97 -1.50 11.91
C VAL A 139 -2.02 -2.00 13.01
N GLY A 140 -0.73 -2.10 12.71
CA GLY A 140 0.29 -2.47 13.68
C GLY A 140 0.33 -1.56 14.90
N PHE A 141 0.19 -0.25 14.71
CA PHE A 141 0.09 0.73 15.80
C PHE A 141 -1.12 0.47 16.68
N LEU A 142 -2.31 0.31 16.10
CA LEU A 142 -3.54 0.06 16.85
C LEU A 142 -3.44 -1.21 17.70
N MET A 143 -2.86 -2.28 17.12
CA MET A 143 -2.62 -3.53 17.84
C MET A 143 -1.59 -3.35 18.95
N ARG A 144 -0.46 -2.70 18.66
CA ARG A 144 0.63 -2.51 19.62
C ARG A 144 0.21 -1.61 20.78
N ASN A 145 -0.45 -0.50 20.49
CA ASN A 145 -0.98 0.40 21.49
C ASN A 145 -2.04 -0.28 22.36
N GLY A 146 -2.93 -1.07 21.79
CA GLY A 146 -3.89 -1.88 22.55
C GLY A 146 -3.20 -2.86 23.50
N TYR A 147 -2.14 -3.55 23.04
CA TYR A 147 -1.35 -4.47 23.85
C TYR A 147 -0.62 -3.73 25.00
N GLU A 148 -0.01 -2.57 24.73
CA GLU A 148 0.67 -1.74 25.74
C GLU A 148 -0.32 -1.24 26.80
N ASN A 149 -1.58 -1.00 26.43
CA ASN A 149 -2.68 -0.63 27.33
C ASN A 149 -3.41 -1.83 27.95
N GLY A 150 -2.78 -3.01 28.01
CA GLY A 150 -3.27 -4.15 28.78
C GLY A 150 -4.18 -5.12 28.04
N LYS A 151 -4.52 -4.92 26.77
CA LYS A 151 -5.30 -5.89 25.98
C LYS A 151 -4.46 -7.14 25.69
N ARG A 152 -4.95 -8.34 26.07
CA ARG A 152 -4.22 -9.60 25.97
C ARG A 152 -4.92 -10.66 25.09
N SER A 153 -6.12 -10.34 24.54
CA SER A 153 -6.84 -11.19 23.59
C SER A 153 -6.26 -11.10 22.16
N PHE A 154 -6.64 -12.03 21.28
CA PHE A 154 -6.39 -11.88 19.84
C PHE A 154 -7.18 -10.67 19.31
N PRO A 155 -6.65 -9.84 18.40
CA PRO A 155 -5.36 -9.93 17.72
C PRO A 155 -4.18 -9.25 18.46
N TYR A 156 -4.38 -8.63 19.62
CA TYR A 156 -3.38 -7.82 20.34
C TYR A 156 -2.15 -8.66 20.75
N THR A 157 -2.29 -9.95 20.97
CA THR A 157 -1.18 -10.86 21.29
C THR A 157 -0.11 -10.94 20.20
N LEU A 158 -0.49 -10.74 18.93
CA LEU A 158 0.46 -10.66 17.81
C LEU A 158 1.38 -9.45 17.93
N ALA A 159 0.95 -8.42 18.62
CA ALA A 159 1.71 -7.18 18.82
C ALA A 159 3.00 -7.35 19.62
N LYS A 160 3.20 -8.47 20.33
CA LYS A 160 4.48 -8.81 20.98
C LYS A 160 5.66 -8.79 20.00
N ARG A 161 5.41 -9.11 18.73
CA ARG A 161 6.40 -9.17 17.65
C ARG A 161 6.59 -7.86 16.90
N LEU A 162 5.69 -6.89 17.10
CA LEU A 162 5.73 -5.60 16.42
C LEU A 162 6.74 -4.65 17.09
N PRO A 163 7.26 -3.66 16.33
CA PRO A 163 8.00 -2.53 16.88
C PRO A 163 7.18 -1.73 17.90
N ALA A 164 7.83 -0.81 18.61
CA ALA A 164 7.15 0.08 19.56
C ALA A 164 6.07 0.95 18.85
N ALA A 165 4.96 1.20 19.56
CA ALA A 165 3.82 1.95 19.03
C ALA A 165 4.21 3.30 18.40
N ALA A 166 5.07 4.08 19.08
CA ALA A 166 5.51 5.38 18.58
C ALA A 166 6.27 5.30 17.23
N GLY A 167 7.02 4.21 16.99
CA GLY A 167 7.72 3.98 15.73
C GLY A 167 6.76 3.67 14.58
N LEU A 168 5.74 2.87 14.86
CA LEU A 168 4.70 2.50 13.90
C LEU A 168 3.84 3.71 13.54
N GLU A 169 3.42 4.51 14.51
CA GLU A 169 2.65 5.73 14.31
C GLU A 169 3.41 6.74 13.44
N ARG A 170 4.68 6.96 13.76
CA ARG A 170 5.53 7.87 12.96
C ARG A 170 5.71 7.40 11.53
N LEU A 171 5.88 6.09 11.32
CA LEU A 171 5.99 5.52 9.98
C LEU A 171 4.68 5.71 9.20
N THR A 172 3.53 5.41 9.83
CA THR A 172 2.20 5.64 9.25
C THR A 172 2.06 7.09 8.78
N PHE A 173 2.34 8.04 9.66
CA PHE A 173 2.23 9.47 9.32
C PHE A 173 3.16 9.85 8.16
N THR A 174 4.43 9.44 8.21
CA THR A 174 5.41 9.79 7.17
C THR A 174 4.97 9.29 5.79
N LEU A 175 4.48 8.05 5.71
CA LEU A 175 4.06 7.46 4.44
C LEU A 175 2.80 8.13 3.90
N HIS A 176 1.79 8.39 4.75
CA HIS A 176 0.56 9.05 4.32
C HIS A 176 0.78 10.52 3.95
N ALA A 177 1.58 11.26 4.72
CA ALA A 177 1.92 12.64 4.39
C ALA A 177 2.71 12.77 3.09
N PHE A 178 3.53 11.76 2.74
CA PHE A 178 4.23 11.70 1.48
C PHE A 178 3.30 11.31 0.31
N ALA A 179 2.42 10.32 0.51
CA ALA A 179 1.54 9.82 -0.54
C ALA A 179 0.40 10.80 -0.89
N PHE A 180 -0.12 11.55 0.09
CA PHE A 180 -1.32 12.37 -0.07
C PHE A 180 -1.20 13.47 -1.14
N PRO A 181 -0.14 14.28 -1.22
CA PRO A 181 0.00 15.25 -2.29
C PRO A 181 0.12 14.60 -3.68
N ILE A 182 0.76 13.44 -3.78
CA ILE A 182 0.86 12.67 -5.02
C ILE A 182 -0.52 12.15 -5.44
N PHE A 183 -1.30 11.65 -4.48
CA PHE A 183 -2.68 11.22 -4.71
C PHE A 183 -3.57 12.38 -5.14
N THR A 184 -3.41 13.56 -4.53
CA THR A 184 -4.12 14.77 -4.91
C THR A 184 -3.81 15.15 -6.37
N PHE A 185 -2.53 15.14 -6.74
CA PHE A 185 -2.13 15.37 -8.12
C PHE A 185 -2.71 14.30 -9.07
N ALA A 186 -2.73 13.04 -8.65
CA ALA A 186 -3.29 11.96 -9.45
C ALA A 186 -4.78 12.16 -9.71
N VAL A 187 -5.58 12.61 -8.72
CA VAL A 187 -7.01 12.91 -8.89
C VAL A 187 -7.20 14.06 -9.90
N ILE A 188 -6.39 15.12 -9.81
CA ILE A 188 -6.43 16.24 -10.76
C ILE A 188 -6.07 15.77 -12.18
N ALA A 189 -5.00 15.00 -12.33
CA ALA A 189 -4.59 14.44 -13.62
C ALA A 189 -5.68 13.50 -14.21
N GLY A 190 -6.40 12.79 -13.34
CA GLY A 190 -7.56 11.98 -13.72
C GLY A 190 -8.72 12.80 -14.25
N ALA A 191 -9.00 13.96 -13.67
CA ALA A 191 -10.02 14.88 -14.17
C ALA A 191 -9.65 15.43 -15.57
N ILE A 192 -8.38 15.77 -15.79
CA ILE A 192 -7.89 16.22 -17.11
C ILE A 192 -7.98 15.07 -18.14
N TRP A 193 -7.63 13.85 -17.74
CA TRP A 193 -7.81 12.69 -18.61
C TRP A 193 -9.29 12.43 -18.90
N ALA A 194 -10.18 12.54 -17.92
CA ALA A 194 -11.62 12.34 -18.09
C ALA A 194 -12.22 13.33 -19.08
N GLU A 195 -11.75 14.61 -19.07
CA GLU A 195 -12.13 15.60 -20.09
C GLU A 195 -11.72 15.15 -21.48
N ALA A 196 -10.48 14.67 -21.64
CA ALA A 196 -9.98 14.21 -22.93
C ALA A 196 -10.67 12.92 -23.43
N ALA A 197 -11.05 12.02 -22.51
CA ALA A 197 -11.64 10.72 -22.85
C ALA A 197 -13.16 10.75 -23.04
N TRP A 198 -13.87 11.60 -22.29
CA TRP A 198 -15.34 11.58 -22.18
C TRP A 198 -15.99 12.97 -22.33
N GLY A 199 -15.21 14.03 -22.61
CA GLY A 199 -15.70 15.39 -22.79
C GLY A 199 -16.22 16.05 -21.51
N ARG A 200 -15.81 15.56 -20.33
CA ARG A 200 -16.17 16.13 -19.02
C ARG A 200 -15.11 15.80 -17.98
N PRO A 201 -14.65 16.77 -17.15
CA PRO A 201 -13.58 16.55 -16.18
C PRO A 201 -14.06 15.79 -14.94
N TRP A 202 -15.38 15.76 -14.68
CA TRP A 202 -15.99 15.11 -13.52
C TRP A 202 -17.46 14.80 -13.77
N GLY A 203 -17.92 13.64 -13.35
CA GLY A 203 -19.31 13.22 -13.56
C GLY A 203 -19.86 12.32 -12.47
N TRP A 204 -19.18 12.24 -11.31
CA TRP A 204 -19.59 11.37 -10.21
C TRP A 204 -19.67 9.90 -10.59
N ASP A 205 -18.85 9.48 -11.55
CA ASP A 205 -18.64 8.04 -11.80
C ASP A 205 -18.26 7.33 -10.51
N PRO A 206 -18.62 6.07 -10.29
CA PRO A 206 -18.29 5.35 -9.05
C PRO A 206 -16.80 5.42 -8.67
N LYS A 207 -15.88 5.33 -9.64
CA LYS A 207 -14.44 5.47 -9.38
C LYS A 207 -14.05 6.87 -8.94
N GLU A 208 -14.59 7.90 -9.58
CA GLU A 208 -14.37 9.30 -9.22
C GLU A 208 -14.89 9.56 -7.80
N THR A 209 -16.11 9.11 -7.50
CA THR A 209 -16.76 9.26 -6.19
C THR A 209 -15.92 8.60 -5.07
N TRP A 210 -15.50 7.35 -5.26
CA TRP A 210 -14.69 6.66 -4.25
C TRP A 210 -13.26 7.19 -4.14
N ALA A 211 -12.68 7.73 -5.21
CA ALA A 211 -11.42 8.46 -5.15
C ALA A 211 -11.56 9.73 -4.31
N PHE A 212 -12.65 10.50 -4.49
CA PHE A 212 -12.94 11.69 -3.69
C PHE A 212 -13.20 11.34 -2.21
N ILE A 213 -13.99 10.30 -1.93
CA ILE A 213 -14.19 9.82 -0.55
C ILE A 213 -12.86 9.46 0.09
N SER A 214 -11.99 8.73 -0.60
CA SER A 214 -10.66 8.38 -0.10
C SER A 214 -9.80 9.62 0.18
N TRP A 215 -9.86 10.61 -0.71
CA TRP A 215 -9.15 11.87 -0.54
C TRP A 215 -9.61 12.63 0.71
N VAL A 216 -10.94 12.74 0.91
CA VAL A 216 -11.51 13.40 2.10
C VAL A 216 -11.10 12.69 3.38
N VAL A 217 -11.15 11.35 3.41
CA VAL A 217 -10.77 10.56 4.59
C VAL A 217 -9.28 10.70 4.91
N TYR A 218 -8.40 10.68 3.92
CA TYR A 218 -6.97 10.88 4.14
C TYR A 218 -6.63 12.33 4.52
N ALA A 219 -7.30 13.33 3.96
CA ALA A 219 -7.19 14.72 4.42
C ALA A 219 -7.61 14.84 5.89
N GLY A 220 -8.73 14.20 6.24
CA GLY A 220 -9.21 14.09 7.63
C GLY A 220 -8.21 13.41 8.56
N TYR A 221 -7.54 12.34 8.10
CA TYR A 221 -6.44 11.70 8.84
C TYR A 221 -5.30 12.67 9.13
N LEU A 222 -4.80 13.34 8.10
CA LEU A 222 -3.67 14.27 8.25
C LEU A 222 -4.03 15.46 9.15
N HIS A 223 -5.24 15.98 9.02
CA HIS A 223 -5.78 17.03 9.87
C HIS A 223 -5.90 16.57 11.34
N ALA A 224 -6.53 15.42 11.57
CA ALA A 224 -6.66 14.82 12.91
C ALA A 224 -5.30 14.54 13.53
N ARG A 225 -4.33 14.08 12.73
CA ARG A 225 -2.96 13.83 13.19
C ARG A 225 -2.22 15.11 13.59
N ALA A 226 -2.49 16.22 12.91
CA ALA A 226 -1.91 17.52 13.19
C ALA A 226 -2.58 18.21 14.40
N THR A 227 -3.79 17.82 14.78
CA THR A 227 -4.57 18.43 15.85
C THR A 227 -4.18 17.86 17.22
N PRO A 228 -3.63 18.67 18.15
CA PRO A 228 -3.12 18.18 19.44
C PRO A 228 -4.18 17.52 20.32
N SER A 229 -5.44 17.97 20.27
CA SER A 229 -6.54 17.43 21.07
C SER A 229 -7.05 16.07 20.59
N VAL A 230 -6.71 15.65 19.37
CA VAL A 230 -7.16 14.38 18.81
C VAL A 230 -6.23 13.24 19.26
N LYS A 231 -6.84 12.20 19.85
CA LYS A 231 -6.11 11.00 20.27
C LYS A 231 -5.50 10.30 19.05
N ARG A 232 -4.25 9.84 19.16
CA ARG A 232 -3.53 9.13 18.09
C ARG A 232 -4.29 7.92 17.55
N ASN A 233 -5.00 7.19 18.39
CA ASN A 233 -5.83 6.06 17.95
C ASN A 233 -6.95 6.51 17.01
N VAL A 234 -7.61 7.62 17.28
CA VAL A 234 -8.70 8.14 16.44
C VAL A 234 -8.13 8.53 15.08
N ALA A 235 -7.04 9.29 15.05
CA ALA A 235 -6.38 9.64 13.81
C ALA A 235 -5.96 8.38 13.01
N THR A 236 -5.35 7.38 13.68
CA THR A 236 -4.91 6.15 12.98
C THR A 236 -6.08 5.34 12.42
N TRP A 237 -7.25 5.33 13.08
CA TRP A 237 -8.45 4.71 12.52
C TRP A 237 -8.89 5.39 11.22
N LEU A 238 -8.73 6.71 11.08
CA LEU A 238 -8.98 7.39 9.81
C LEU A 238 -8.00 6.95 8.72
N ALA A 239 -6.72 6.71 9.06
CA ALA A 239 -5.77 6.14 8.08
C ALA A 239 -6.19 4.74 7.60
N VAL A 240 -6.65 3.89 8.52
CA VAL A 240 -7.18 2.56 8.18
C VAL A 240 -8.45 2.67 7.33
N LEU A 241 -9.38 3.56 7.72
CA LEU A 241 -10.60 3.81 6.95
C LEU A 241 -10.28 4.30 5.54
N GLY A 242 -9.31 5.23 5.39
CA GLY A 242 -8.85 5.69 4.08
C GLY A 242 -8.34 4.55 3.20
N PHE A 243 -7.61 3.59 3.78
CA PHE A 243 -7.19 2.41 3.04
C PHE A 243 -8.36 1.51 2.64
N LEU A 244 -9.35 1.33 3.51
CA LEU A 244 -10.56 0.57 3.17
C LEU A 244 -11.37 1.24 2.05
N THR A 245 -11.45 2.57 2.02
CA THR A 245 -12.10 3.30 0.90
C THR A 245 -11.35 3.12 -0.41
N MET A 246 -10.01 3.05 -0.38
CA MET A 246 -9.20 2.74 -1.56
C MET A 246 -9.39 1.30 -2.04
N LEU A 247 -9.48 0.32 -1.13
CA LEU A 247 -9.82 -1.07 -1.49
C LEU A 247 -11.22 -1.15 -2.08
N MET A 248 -12.18 -0.40 -1.54
CA MET A 248 -13.51 -0.31 -2.11
C MET A 248 -13.48 0.28 -3.51
N ASN A 249 -12.68 1.34 -3.73
CA ASN A 249 -12.50 1.91 -5.07
C ASN A 249 -11.86 0.90 -6.05
N LEU A 250 -10.84 0.15 -5.59
CA LEU A 250 -10.12 -0.79 -6.45
C LEU A 250 -10.94 -2.05 -6.76
N PHE A 251 -11.47 -2.72 -5.74
CA PHE A 251 -12.18 -3.99 -5.88
C PHE A 251 -13.69 -3.80 -5.90
N GLY A 252 -14.26 -3.14 -4.90
CA GLY A 252 -15.71 -3.03 -4.73
C GLY A 252 -16.38 -2.32 -5.90
N VAL A 253 -15.82 -1.23 -6.39
CA VAL A 253 -16.39 -0.52 -7.54
C VAL A 253 -16.41 -1.40 -8.79
N ASN A 254 -15.34 -2.14 -9.05
CA ASN A 254 -15.30 -3.02 -10.24
C ASN A 254 -16.22 -4.25 -10.13
N ILE A 255 -16.59 -4.67 -8.91
CA ILE A 255 -17.43 -5.86 -8.68
C ILE A 255 -18.92 -5.47 -8.62
N PHE A 256 -19.25 -4.31 -8.00
CA PHE A 256 -20.63 -3.99 -7.65
C PHE A 256 -21.25 -2.85 -8.47
N PHE A 257 -20.44 -2.10 -9.24
CA PHE A 257 -20.92 -0.92 -9.97
C PHE A 257 -20.49 -0.96 -11.43
N THR A 258 -21.40 -0.56 -12.30
CA THR A 258 -21.08 -0.25 -13.71
C THR A 258 -20.80 1.24 -13.86
N GLY A 259 -19.85 1.61 -14.71
CA GLY A 259 -19.46 3.01 -14.94
C GLY A 259 -18.49 3.16 -16.11
N LEU A 260 -18.01 4.38 -16.31
CA LEU A 260 -17.05 4.68 -17.39
C LEU A 260 -15.69 3.97 -17.22
N HIS A 261 -15.39 3.44 -16.04
CA HIS A 261 -14.19 2.69 -15.73
C HIS A 261 -14.42 1.16 -15.71
N SER A 262 -15.49 0.65 -16.33
CA SER A 262 -15.85 -0.78 -16.30
C SER A 262 -14.93 -1.68 -17.14
N TYR A 263 -13.92 -1.16 -17.81
CA TYR A 263 -12.90 -1.93 -18.55
C TYR A 263 -11.80 -2.53 -17.64
N GLY A 264 -12.10 -2.78 -16.38
CA GLY A 264 -11.15 -3.35 -15.41
C GLY A 264 -10.79 -4.81 -15.63
N GLY A 265 -11.46 -5.52 -16.57
CA GLY A 265 -11.13 -6.90 -16.94
C GLY A 265 -11.77 -7.96 -16.05
N LEU A 266 -12.91 -7.66 -15.43
CA LEU A 266 -13.71 -8.62 -14.64
C LEU A 266 -15.05 -9.00 -15.31
N ASP A 267 -15.29 -8.57 -16.56
CA ASP A 267 -16.50 -8.86 -17.36
C ASP A 267 -16.33 -10.16 -18.14
#